data_bb6daba2c23c9740588ab83fcef50750
#
_entry.id   bb6daba2c23c9740588ab83fcef50750
#
_cell.length_a   1.000
_cell.length_b   1.000
_cell.length_c   1.000
_cell.angle_alpha   90.00
_cell.angle_beta   90.00
_cell.angle_gamma   90.00
#
_symmetry.space_group_name_H-M   'P 1'
#
loop_
_entity.id
_entity.type
_entity.pdbx_description
1 polymer ?
#
loop_
_entity_poly.entity_id
_entity_poly.type
_entity_poly.pdbx_seq_one_letter_code
_entity_poly.pdbx_strand_id
1 'polypeptide(L)'
;MKSLAHVFKAMLLAGVSTSVAQVAYAQKSSIDTERENIIILSRQGEAQLNQAIPKLEALFKRTNDIKVRDDLITLYLRTNQSAKALSLCESCAPAQFSQNELENLGKAARNEKQYDRAVAFYSQLQKQFPDNPNGWLGGALASTETKNYTAAKNALNVYKKRFGQDNAYLDAESYLLDFTEPDMAKLGRWQRQKIQKISP
;
A
#
# COMPACT_ATOMS: atom_id res chain seq x y z
N MET A 1 53.49 -5.85 36.56
CA MET A 1 52.67 -4.64 36.46
C MET A 1 52.21 -4.34 35.03
N LYS A 2 51.91 -5.36 34.20
CA LYS A 2 51.42 -5.17 32.80
C LYS A 2 49.98 -5.67 32.55
N SER A 3 49.27 -6.13 33.60
CA SER A 3 47.97 -6.77 33.45
C SER A 3 46.75 -5.87 33.70
N LEU A 4 46.90 -4.75 34.40
CA LEU A 4 45.76 -3.88 34.74
C LEU A 4 45.33 -2.93 33.60
N ALA A 5 46.27 -2.54 32.71
CA ALA A 5 45.95 -1.61 31.62
C ALA A 5 45.04 -2.20 30.52
N HIS A 6 45.07 -3.52 30.33
CA HIS A 6 44.25 -4.19 29.31
C HIS A 6 42.80 -4.44 29.74
N VAL A 7 42.57 -4.57 31.06
CA VAL A 7 41.21 -4.78 31.60
C VAL A 7 40.40 -3.48 31.56
N PHE A 8 41.05 -2.33 31.80
CA PHE A 8 40.40 -1.01 31.72
C PHE A 8 39.98 -0.62 30.27
N LYS A 9 40.79 -1.03 29.27
CA LYS A 9 40.49 -0.70 27.86
C LYS A 9 39.32 -1.53 27.31
N ALA A 10 39.15 -2.75 27.79
CA ALA A 10 38.01 -3.61 27.40
C ALA A 10 36.68 -3.16 28.05
N MET A 11 36.70 -2.64 29.28
CA MET A 11 35.51 -2.14 29.98
C MET A 11 34.96 -0.83 29.37
N LEU A 12 35.81 0.06 28.88
CA LEU A 12 35.41 1.32 28.24
C LEU A 12 34.72 1.07 26.87
N LEU A 13 35.13 0.05 26.12
CA LEU A 13 34.52 -0.29 24.83
C LEU A 13 33.16 -0.98 24.97
N ALA A 14 32.94 -1.76 26.01
CA ALA A 14 31.66 -2.41 26.29
C ALA A 14 30.58 -1.41 26.79
N GLY A 15 30.98 -0.39 27.56
CA GLY A 15 30.06 0.62 28.09
C GLY A 15 29.52 1.58 27.04
N VAL A 16 30.28 1.89 25.97
CA VAL A 16 29.86 2.80 24.91
C VAL A 16 28.87 2.12 23.94
N SER A 17 29.04 0.83 23.65
CA SER A 17 28.14 0.11 22.75
C SER A 17 26.75 -0.12 23.34
N THR A 18 26.63 -0.33 24.66
CA THR A 18 25.35 -0.49 25.35
C THR A 18 24.56 0.82 25.42
N SER A 19 25.21 1.96 25.59
CA SER A 19 24.56 3.27 25.66
C SER A 19 23.95 3.70 24.30
N VAL A 20 24.65 3.46 23.20
CA VAL A 20 24.18 3.80 21.84
C VAL A 20 22.95 2.97 21.46
N ALA A 21 22.96 1.67 21.74
CA ALA A 21 21.83 0.80 21.48
C ALA A 21 20.59 1.20 22.31
N GLN A 22 20.77 1.56 23.57
CA GLN A 22 19.66 2.01 24.44
C GLN A 22 19.06 3.35 23.97
N VAL A 23 19.89 4.30 23.55
CA VAL A 23 19.42 5.59 23.01
C VAL A 23 18.66 5.39 21.71
N ALA A 24 19.14 4.56 20.79
CA ALA A 24 18.46 4.25 19.54
C ALA A 24 17.11 3.55 19.77
N TYR A 25 17.05 2.63 20.72
CA TYR A 25 15.78 1.96 21.09
C TYR A 25 14.79 2.93 21.73
N ALA A 26 15.22 3.78 22.64
CA ALA A 26 14.37 4.80 23.27
C ALA A 26 13.84 5.82 22.24
N GLN A 27 14.66 6.24 21.29
CA GLN A 27 14.26 7.14 20.21
C GLN A 27 13.23 6.50 19.28
N LYS A 28 13.41 5.24 18.90
CA LYS A 28 12.45 4.49 18.08
C LYS A 28 11.11 4.32 18.79
N SER A 29 11.12 4.00 20.09
CA SER A 29 9.91 3.91 20.92
C SER A 29 9.17 5.25 21.01
N SER A 30 9.90 6.37 21.09
CA SER A 30 9.32 7.72 21.11
C SER A 30 8.64 8.07 19.79
N ILE A 31 9.24 7.73 18.64
CA ILE A 31 8.66 7.95 17.30
C ILE A 31 7.39 7.12 17.13
N ASP A 32 7.42 5.83 17.48
CA ASP A 32 6.24 4.96 17.39
C ASP A 32 5.09 5.50 18.26
N THR A 33 5.37 5.96 19.49
CA THR A 33 4.36 6.54 20.39
C THR A 33 3.76 7.83 19.81
N GLU A 34 4.59 8.75 19.31
CA GLU A 34 4.13 9.99 18.67
C GLU A 34 3.26 9.69 17.45
N ARG A 35 3.70 8.77 16.58
CA ARG A 35 2.96 8.30 15.42
C ARG A 35 1.58 7.75 15.81
N GLU A 36 1.51 6.84 16.79
CA GLU A 36 0.28 6.25 17.26
C GLU A 36 -0.71 7.29 17.80
N ASN A 37 -0.24 8.27 18.57
CA ASN A 37 -1.07 9.37 19.06
C ASN A 37 -1.66 10.20 17.92
N ILE A 38 -0.89 10.47 16.85
CA ILE A 38 -1.38 11.18 15.67
C ILE A 38 -2.42 10.34 14.92
N ILE A 39 -2.22 9.03 14.81
CA ILE A 39 -3.18 8.13 14.16
C ILE A 39 -4.48 8.01 14.98
N ILE A 40 -4.40 7.96 16.31
CA ILE A 40 -5.59 8.01 17.18
C ILE A 40 -6.36 9.31 16.95
N LEU A 41 -5.67 10.46 16.90
CA LEU A 41 -6.29 11.75 16.60
C LEU A 41 -7.03 11.72 15.26
N SER A 42 -6.41 11.15 14.20
CA SER A 42 -7.00 11.10 12.85
C SER A 42 -8.32 10.32 12.76
N ARG A 43 -8.65 9.52 13.77
CA ARG A 43 -9.87 8.68 13.83
C ARG A 43 -11.03 9.35 14.58
N GLN A 44 -10.80 10.50 15.20
CA GLN A 44 -11.80 11.18 16.05
C GLN A 44 -12.80 12.04 15.27
N GLY A 45 -12.62 12.22 13.96
CA GLY A 45 -13.48 12.97 13.07
C GLY A 45 -12.71 13.72 11.99
N GLU A 46 -13.45 14.39 11.10
CA GLU A 46 -12.86 15.07 9.94
C GLU A 46 -11.94 16.24 10.33
N ALA A 47 -12.36 17.05 11.31
CA ALA A 47 -11.56 18.16 11.81
C ALA A 47 -10.23 17.67 12.40
N GLN A 48 -10.26 16.57 13.15
CA GLN A 48 -9.08 15.94 13.77
C GLN A 48 -8.20 15.25 12.70
N LEU A 49 -8.79 14.65 11.67
CA LEU A 49 -8.07 14.11 10.53
C LEU A 49 -7.25 15.20 9.83
N ASN A 50 -7.86 16.36 9.59
CA ASN A 50 -7.19 17.51 8.97
C ASN A 50 -6.07 18.09 9.86
N GLN A 51 -6.16 17.95 11.19
CA GLN A 51 -5.09 18.32 12.12
C GLN A 51 -3.98 17.26 12.21
N ALA A 52 -4.30 15.99 12.00
CA ALA A 52 -3.35 14.89 12.07
C ALA A 52 -2.34 14.91 10.90
N ILE A 53 -2.79 15.28 9.69
CA ILE A 53 -1.94 15.29 8.49
C ILE A 53 -0.68 16.14 8.68
N PRO A 54 -0.75 17.46 9.01
CA PRO A 54 0.45 18.28 9.15
C PRO A 54 1.37 17.81 10.28
N LYS A 55 0.82 17.20 11.34
CA LYS A 55 1.64 16.59 12.41
C LYS A 55 2.43 15.39 11.89
N LEU A 56 1.78 14.53 11.09
CA LEU A 56 2.43 13.36 10.51
C LEU A 56 3.45 13.75 9.43
N GLU A 57 3.17 14.82 8.63
CA GLU A 57 4.12 15.41 7.69
C GLU A 57 5.40 15.90 8.41
N ALA A 58 5.23 16.61 9.53
CA ALA A 58 6.34 17.09 10.34
C ALA A 58 7.15 15.92 10.94
N LEU A 59 6.46 14.88 11.42
CA LEU A 59 7.11 13.68 11.95
C LEU A 59 7.90 12.96 10.84
N PHE A 60 7.31 12.78 9.66
CA PHE A 60 7.98 12.15 8.51
C PHE A 60 9.20 12.94 8.06
N LYS A 61 9.08 14.26 7.92
CA LYS A 61 10.20 15.14 7.55
C LYS A 61 11.38 15.02 8.51
N ARG A 62 11.12 14.84 9.82
CA ARG A 62 12.15 14.72 10.86
C ARG A 62 12.79 13.34 10.91
N THR A 63 12.01 12.27 10.65
CA THR A 63 12.44 10.90 10.93
C THR A 63 12.73 10.07 9.70
N ASN A 64 12.11 10.40 8.57
CA ASN A 64 12.07 9.60 7.34
C ASN A 64 11.66 8.13 7.60
N ASP A 65 10.82 7.90 8.62
CA ASP A 65 10.39 6.57 9.04
C ASP A 65 9.37 5.99 8.07
N ILE A 66 9.56 4.72 7.68
CA ILE A 66 8.71 4.02 6.69
C ILE A 66 7.28 3.85 7.19
N LYS A 67 7.07 3.59 8.49
CA LYS A 67 5.72 3.44 9.06
C LYS A 67 4.97 4.77 9.06
N VAL A 68 5.69 5.87 9.33
CA VAL A 68 5.12 7.23 9.26
C VAL A 68 4.73 7.58 7.83
N ARG A 69 5.54 7.18 6.84
CA ARG A 69 5.22 7.34 5.41
C ARG A 69 3.97 6.55 5.01
N ASP A 70 3.86 5.31 5.42
CA ASP A 70 2.69 4.44 5.14
C ASP A 70 1.40 5.05 5.70
N ASP A 71 1.44 5.51 6.95
CA ASP A 71 0.30 6.19 7.56
C ASP A 71 -0.05 7.49 6.83
N LEU A 72 0.94 8.27 6.43
CA LEU A 72 0.74 9.53 5.71
C LEU A 72 0.10 9.30 4.32
N ILE A 73 0.56 8.29 3.57
CA ILE A 73 -0.08 7.84 2.32
C ILE A 73 -1.55 7.51 2.56
N THR A 74 -1.84 6.75 3.62
CA THR A 74 -3.21 6.38 4.00
C THR A 74 -4.07 7.60 4.32
N LEU A 75 -3.57 8.57 5.09
CA LEU A 75 -4.32 9.78 5.42
C LEU A 75 -4.56 10.68 4.21
N TYR A 76 -3.59 10.81 3.31
CA TYR A 76 -3.77 11.54 2.05
C TYR A 76 -4.88 10.92 1.18
N LEU A 77 -4.94 9.59 1.07
CA LEU A 77 -6.02 8.94 0.33
C LEU A 77 -7.39 9.14 0.98
N ARG A 78 -7.48 9.10 2.31
CA ARG A 78 -8.72 9.39 3.05
C ARG A 78 -9.24 10.81 2.83
N THR A 79 -8.36 11.73 2.48
CA THR A 79 -8.68 13.15 2.23
C THR A 79 -8.63 13.52 0.74
N ASN A 80 -8.67 12.53 -0.17
CA ASN A 80 -8.63 12.71 -1.62
C ASN A 80 -7.38 13.46 -2.14
N GLN A 81 -6.24 13.34 -1.45
CA GLN A 81 -4.96 13.95 -1.82
C GLN A 81 -4.03 12.93 -2.50
N SER A 82 -4.53 12.21 -3.52
CA SER A 82 -3.79 11.14 -4.20
C SER A 82 -2.45 11.59 -4.77
N ALA A 83 -2.39 12.79 -5.35
CA ALA A 83 -1.14 13.35 -5.88
C ALA A 83 -0.06 13.49 -4.80
N LYS A 84 -0.41 13.95 -3.59
CA LYS A 84 0.52 14.01 -2.47
C LYS A 84 0.98 12.63 -2.00
N ALA A 85 0.06 11.66 -1.96
CA ALA A 85 0.44 10.28 -1.63
C ALA A 85 1.50 9.75 -2.60
N LEU A 86 1.33 9.98 -3.91
CA LEU A 86 2.28 9.56 -4.94
C LEU A 86 3.63 10.27 -4.85
N SER A 87 3.64 11.56 -4.48
CA SER A 87 4.89 12.34 -4.36
C SER A 87 5.81 11.84 -3.24
N LEU A 88 5.25 11.20 -2.20
CA LEU A 88 6.05 10.59 -1.13
C LEU A 88 6.94 9.44 -1.62
N CYS A 89 6.65 8.90 -2.81
CA CYS A 89 7.30 7.71 -3.35
C CYS A 89 7.78 7.87 -4.79
N GLU A 90 8.18 9.06 -5.22
CA GLU A 90 8.73 9.28 -6.57
C GLU A 90 10.08 8.56 -6.78
N SER A 91 10.87 8.44 -5.71
CA SER A 91 12.19 7.79 -5.73
C SER A 91 12.31 6.56 -4.83
N CYS A 92 11.19 6.01 -4.36
CA CYS A 92 11.21 4.83 -3.49
C CYS A 92 11.59 3.56 -4.27
N ALA A 93 12.48 2.75 -3.72
CA ALA A 93 12.79 1.45 -4.29
C ALA A 93 11.60 0.48 -4.08
N PRO A 94 11.12 -0.24 -5.12
CA PRO A 94 9.94 -1.10 -5.03
C PRO A 94 10.02 -2.19 -3.94
N ALA A 95 11.21 -2.65 -3.60
CA ALA A 95 11.42 -3.67 -2.57
C ALA A 95 11.18 -3.17 -1.13
N GLN A 96 11.03 -1.85 -0.92
CA GLN A 96 10.89 -1.23 0.39
C GLN A 96 9.44 -0.90 0.76
N PHE A 97 8.48 -1.28 -0.07
CA PHE A 97 7.08 -1.00 0.20
C PHE A 97 6.44 -2.08 1.07
N SER A 98 5.65 -1.65 2.04
CA SER A 98 4.71 -2.52 2.74
C SER A 98 3.55 -2.94 1.82
N GLN A 99 2.83 -3.99 2.22
CA GLN A 99 1.60 -4.40 1.53
C GLN A 99 0.59 -3.24 1.42
N ASN A 100 0.41 -2.49 2.51
CA ASN A 100 -0.52 -1.37 2.57
C ASN A 100 -0.08 -0.20 1.67
N GLU A 101 1.23 0.12 1.64
CA GLU A 101 1.76 1.15 0.75
C GLU A 101 1.53 0.79 -0.72
N LEU A 102 1.84 -0.43 -1.15
CA LEU A 102 1.64 -0.87 -2.55
C LEU A 102 0.17 -0.78 -2.96
N GLU A 103 -0.74 -1.22 -2.09
CA GLU A 103 -2.18 -1.14 -2.35
C GLU A 103 -2.64 0.32 -2.47
N ASN A 104 -2.25 1.16 -1.53
CA ASN A 104 -2.64 2.57 -1.48
C ASN A 104 -2.02 3.38 -2.61
N LEU A 105 -0.75 3.16 -2.95
CA LEU A 105 -0.11 3.81 -4.09
C LEU A 105 -0.72 3.37 -5.43
N GLY A 106 -1.11 2.11 -5.56
CA GLY A 106 -1.87 1.63 -6.71
C GLY A 106 -3.21 2.34 -6.87
N LYS A 107 -3.96 2.52 -5.78
CA LYS A 107 -5.22 3.29 -5.76
C LYS A 107 -4.97 4.77 -6.10
N ALA A 108 -3.96 5.39 -5.48
CA ALA A 108 -3.60 6.79 -5.75
C ALA A 108 -3.24 7.00 -7.23
N ALA A 109 -2.44 6.11 -7.82
CA ALA A 109 -2.06 6.19 -9.22
C ALA A 109 -3.27 6.06 -10.16
N ARG A 110 -4.23 5.17 -9.85
CA ARG A 110 -5.48 5.08 -10.62
C ARG A 110 -6.32 6.36 -10.50
N ASN A 111 -6.46 6.93 -9.30
CA ASN A 111 -7.19 8.18 -9.08
C ASN A 111 -6.62 9.34 -9.89
N GLU A 112 -5.29 9.41 -9.99
CA GLU A 112 -4.57 10.42 -10.79
C GLU A 112 -4.42 10.02 -12.28
N LYS A 113 -5.10 8.95 -12.72
CA LYS A 113 -5.04 8.42 -14.10
C LYS A 113 -3.63 8.06 -14.58
N GLN A 114 -2.71 7.79 -13.65
CA GLN A 114 -1.36 7.30 -13.92
C GLN A 114 -1.40 5.77 -14.02
N TYR A 115 -2.13 5.24 -15.01
CA TYR A 115 -2.49 3.82 -15.08
C TYR A 115 -1.30 2.88 -15.19
N ASP A 116 -0.27 3.23 -15.96
CA ASP A 116 0.96 2.42 -16.05
C ASP A 116 1.66 2.30 -14.70
N ARG A 117 1.67 3.40 -13.93
CA ARG A 117 2.22 3.41 -12.58
C ARG A 117 1.38 2.57 -11.63
N ALA A 118 0.05 2.61 -11.78
CA ALA A 118 -0.86 1.74 -11.01
C ALA A 118 -0.60 0.25 -11.32
N VAL A 119 -0.44 -0.11 -12.59
CA VAL A 119 -0.06 -1.48 -13.00
C VAL A 119 1.25 -1.91 -12.34
N ALA A 120 2.25 -1.04 -12.29
CA ALA A 120 3.53 -1.34 -11.65
C ALA A 120 3.37 -1.62 -10.14
N PHE A 121 2.62 -0.80 -9.40
CA PHE A 121 2.35 -1.01 -7.97
C PHE A 121 1.58 -2.30 -7.70
N TYR A 122 0.51 -2.57 -8.45
CA TYR A 122 -0.27 -3.79 -8.28
C TYR A 122 0.50 -5.05 -8.70
N SER A 123 1.33 -4.99 -9.74
CA SER A 123 2.20 -6.10 -10.12
C SER A 123 3.21 -6.43 -9.02
N GLN A 124 3.75 -5.40 -8.36
CA GLN A 124 4.64 -5.59 -7.22
C GLN A 124 3.89 -6.18 -6.01
N LEU A 125 2.65 -5.72 -5.76
CA LEU A 125 1.78 -6.26 -4.72
C LEU A 125 1.46 -7.74 -4.95
N GLN A 126 1.10 -8.12 -6.18
CA GLN A 126 0.86 -9.52 -6.57
C GLN A 126 2.10 -10.40 -6.36
N LYS A 127 3.29 -9.88 -6.67
CA LYS A 127 4.55 -10.61 -6.55
C LYS A 127 4.96 -10.82 -5.09
N GLN A 128 4.88 -9.79 -4.26
CA GLN A 128 5.34 -9.84 -2.87
C GLN A 128 4.28 -10.42 -1.91
N PHE A 129 3.01 -10.12 -2.18
CA PHE A 129 1.88 -10.47 -1.32
C PHE A 129 0.76 -11.13 -2.14
N PRO A 130 1.01 -12.32 -2.71
CA PRO A 130 0.08 -12.98 -3.62
C PRO A 130 -1.27 -13.34 -2.99
N ASP A 131 -1.35 -13.38 -1.65
CA ASP A 131 -2.58 -13.65 -0.88
C ASP A 131 -3.41 -12.36 -0.62
N ASN A 132 -2.95 -11.20 -1.09
CA ASN A 132 -3.73 -9.97 -1.03
C ASN A 132 -4.71 -9.91 -2.23
N PRO A 133 -6.05 -9.99 -2.00
CA PRO A 133 -7.02 -9.94 -3.08
C PRO A 133 -7.02 -8.61 -3.83
N ASN A 134 -6.74 -7.49 -3.14
CA ASN A 134 -6.74 -6.15 -3.75
C ASN A 134 -5.62 -5.98 -4.79
N GLY A 135 -4.52 -6.73 -4.67
CA GLY A 135 -3.47 -6.77 -5.69
C GLY A 135 -3.99 -7.28 -7.03
N TRP A 136 -4.79 -8.32 -7.01
CA TRP A 136 -5.36 -8.92 -8.21
C TRP A 136 -6.50 -8.10 -8.80
N LEU A 137 -7.42 -7.61 -7.96
CA LEU A 137 -8.52 -6.74 -8.42
C LEU A 137 -8.00 -5.40 -8.94
N GLY A 138 -7.15 -4.73 -8.18
CA GLY A 138 -6.56 -3.46 -8.59
C GLY A 138 -5.72 -3.60 -9.86
N GLY A 139 -4.96 -4.70 -9.98
CA GLY A 139 -4.19 -5.03 -11.16
C GLY A 139 -5.07 -5.26 -12.39
N ALA A 140 -6.20 -5.95 -12.24
CA ALA A 140 -7.17 -6.14 -13.31
C ALA A 140 -7.75 -4.81 -13.78
N LEU A 141 -8.20 -3.97 -12.86
CA LEU A 141 -8.76 -2.65 -13.17
C LEU A 141 -7.73 -1.74 -13.87
N ALA A 142 -6.51 -1.64 -13.33
CA ALA A 142 -5.45 -0.85 -13.94
C ALA A 142 -5.04 -1.36 -15.32
N SER A 143 -4.98 -2.69 -15.51
CA SER A 143 -4.70 -3.31 -16.81
C SER A 143 -5.82 -3.06 -17.83
N THR A 144 -7.07 -2.98 -17.39
CA THR A 144 -8.20 -2.60 -18.25
C THR A 144 -8.02 -1.16 -18.77
N GLU A 145 -7.65 -0.24 -17.89
CA GLU A 145 -7.45 1.18 -18.22
C GLU A 145 -6.26 1.41 -19.15
N THR A 146 -5.21 0.57 -19.06
CA THR A 146 -4.10 0.57 -20.06
C THR A 146 -4.41 -0.23 -21.31
N LYS A 147 -5.65 -0.74 -21.46
CA LYS A 147 -6.11 -1.59 -22.57
C LYS A 147 -5.36 -2.92 -22.70
N ASN A 148 -4.67 -3.35 -21.65
CA ASN A 148 -4.07 -4.68 -21.59
C ASN A 148 -5.11 -5.70 -21.07
N TYR A 149 -6.11 -5.99 -21.89
CA TYR A 149 -7.24 -6.84 -21.52
C TYR A 149 -6.82 -8.28 -21.22
N THR A 150 -5.75 -8.76 -21.84
CA THR A 150 -5.20 -10.10 -21.51
C THR A 150 -4.68 -10.14 -20.08
N ALA A 151 -3.92 -9.16 -19.66
CA ALA A 151 -3.44 -9.08 -18.26
C ALA A 151 -4.61 -8.91 -17.29
N ALA A 152 -5.61 -8.10 -17.63
CA ALA A 152 -6.82 -7.92 -16.83
C ALA A 152 -7.58 -9.24 -16.62
N LYS A 153 -7.85 -10.00 -17.70
CA LYS A 153 -8.49 -11.32 -17.65
C LYS A 153 -7.68 -12.31 -16.80
N ASN A 154 -6.35 -12.33 -16.96
CA ASN A 154 -5.49 -13.20 -16.18
C ASN A 154 -5.56 -12.89 -14.67
N ALA A 155 -5.53 -11.61 -14.30
CA ALA A 155 -5.62 -11.20 -12.90
C ALA A 155 -6.99 -11.59 -12.29
N LEU A 156 -8.09 -11.40 -13.01
CA LEU A 156 -9.43 -11.82 -12.59
C LEU A 156 -9.54 -13.36 -12.46
N ASN A 157 -8.94 -14.12 -13.37
CA ASN A 157 -8.92 -15.58 -13.28
C ASN A 157 -8.17 -16.07 -12.03
N VAL A 158 -7.05 -15.44 -11.71
CA VAL A 158 -6.31 -15.75 -10.46
C VAL A 158 -7.15 -15.39 -9.25
N TYR A 159 -7.77 -14.21 -9.23
CA TYR A 159 -8.66 -13.80 -8.15
C TYR A 159 -9.78 -14.82 -7.93
N LYS A 160 -10.54 -15.12 -9.00
CA LYS A 160 -11.64 -16.10 -8.97
C LYS A 160 -11.22 -17.44 -8.40
N LYS A 161 -10.07 -17.95 -8.83
CA LYS A 161 -9.55 -19.26 -8.39
C LYS A 161 -9.15 -19.26 -6.91
N ARG A 162 -8.64 -18.15 -6.39
CA ARG A 162 -8.08 -18.07 -5.04
C ARG A 162 -9.09 -17.57 -4.00
N PHE A 163 -9.94 -16.62 -4.38
CA PHE A 163 -10.82 -15.89 -3.45
C PHE A 163 -12.31 -16.07 -3.78
N GLY A 164 -12.64 -16.62 -4.93
CA GLY A 164 -14.03 -16.84 -5.36
C GLY A 164 -14.59 -15.74 -6.24
N GLN A 165 -15.91 -15.79 -6.44
CA GLN A 165 -16.67 -14.81 -7.23
C GLN A 165 -17.55 -13.95 -6.32
N ASP A 166 -16.94 -13.11 -5.53
CA ASP A 166 -17.63 -12.14 -4.70
C ASP A 166 -18.11 -10.90 -5.49
N ASN A 167 -18.74 -9.96 -4.81
CA ASN A 167 -19.21 -8.73 -5.46
C ASN A 167 -18.08 -7.91 -6.06
N ALA A 168 -16.91 -7.86 -5.42
CA ALA A 168 -15.76 -7.12 -5.90
C ALA A 168 -15.20 -7.70 -7.22
N TYR A 169 -15.15 -9.04 -7.31
CA TYR A 169 -14.83 -9.74 -8.56
C TYR A 169 -15.83 -9.38 -9.67
N LEU A 170 -17.14 -9.49 -9.37
CA LEU A 170 -18.20 -9.25 -10.35
C LEU A 170 -18.21 -7.80 -10.85
N ASP A 171 -17.88 -6.85 -9.99
CA ASP A 171 -17.78 -5.44 -10.37
C ASP A 171 -16.55 -5.20 -11.28
N ALA A 172 -15.41 -5.80 -10.97
CA ALA A 172 -14.21 -5.71 -11.79
C ALA A 172 -14.34 -6.43 -13.14
N GLU A 173 -15.02 -7.59 -13.16
CA GLU A 173 -15.36 -8.31 -14.40
C GLU A 173 -16.30 -7.48 -15.26
N SER A 174 -17.36 -6.88 -14.67
CA SER A 174 -18.27 -5.98 -15.37
C SER A 174 -17.54 -4.79 -15.98
N TYR A 175 -16.61 -4.18 -15.22
CA TYR A 175 -15.81 -3.08 -15.72
C TYR A 175 -14.95 -3.48 -16.93
N LEU A 176 -14.33 -4.65 -16.92
CA LEU A 176 -13.57 -5.16 -18.06
C LEU A 176 -14.48 -5.40 -19.29
N LEU A 177 -15.71 -5.94 -19.07
CA LEU A 177 -16.67 -6.20 -20.14
C LEU A 177 -17.12 -4.92 -20.84
N ASP A 178 -17.22 -3.78 -20.14
CA ASP A 178 -17.57 -2.49 -20.76
C ASP A 178 -16.61 -2.11 -21.90
N PHE A 179 -15.35 -2.56 -21.85
CA PHE A 179 -14.33 -2.30 -22.86
C PHE A 179 -14.17 -3.43 -23.90
N THR A 180 -14.42 -4.66 -23.52
CA THR A 180 -14.15 -5.83 -24.39
C THR A 180 -15.40 -6.40 -25.04
N GLU A 181 -16.55 -6.30 -24.40
CA GLU A 181 -17.80 -6.91 -24.82
C GLU A 181 -18.99 -5.99 -24.43
N PRO A 182 -19.10 -4.79 -25.06
CA PRO A 182 -20.08 -3.78 -24.63
C PRO A 182 -21.54 -4.25 -24.68
N ASP A 183 -21.87 -5.22 -25.53
CA ASP A 183 -23.22 -5.80 -25.56
C ASP A 183 -23.48 -6.72 -24.36
N MET A 184 -22.47 -7.43 -23.89
CA MET A 184 -22.53 -8.20 -22.64
C MET A 184 -22.58 -7.30 -21.42
N ALA A 185 -21.92 -6.16 -21.45
CA ALA A 185 -21.96 -5.18 -20.36
C ALA A 185 -23.37 -4.61 -20.12
N LYS A 186 -24.17 -4.44 -21.17
CA LYS A 186 -25.57 -3.97 -21.09
C LYS A 186 -26.51 -4.97 -20.40
N LEU A 187 -26.10 -6.25 -20.35
CA LEU A 187 -26.91 -7.28 -19.70
C LEU A 187 -26.76 -7.17 -18.16
N GLY A 188 -27.85 -7.37 -17.46
CA GLY A 188 -27.81 -7.45 -16.00
C GLY A 188 -26.92 -8.60 -15.50
N ARG A 189 -26.33 -8.44 -14.33
CA ARG A 189 -25.41 -9.43 -13.71
C ARG A 189 -25.97 -10.87 -13.75
N TRP A 190 -27.26 -11.02 -13.44
CA TRP A 190 -27.94 -12.32 -13.49
C TRP A 190 -28.01 -12.91 -14.91
N GLN A 191 -28.26 -12.09 -15.93
CA GLN A 191 -28.32 -12.54 -17.33
C GLN A 191 -26.94 -13.01 -17.82
N ARG A 192 -25.85 -12.29 -17.49
CA ARG A 192 -24.47 -12.69 -17.81
C ARG A 192 -24.11 -14.04 -17.20
N GLN A 193 -24.43 -14.25 -15.92
CA GLN A 193 -24.16 -15.52 -15.24
C GLN A 193 -24.94 -16.70 -15.88
N LYS A 194 -26.15 -16.46 -16.36
CA LYS A 194 -26.95 -17.49 -17.05
C LYS A 194 -26.34 -17.88 -18.39
N ILE A 195 -25.85 -16.90 -19.16
CA ILE A 195 -25.17 -17.15 -20.45
C ILE A 195 -23.88 -17.94 -20.25
N GLN A 196 -23.05 -17.55 -19.29
CA GLN A 196 -21.80 -18.25 -18.99
C GLN A 196 -21.97 -19.71 -18.56
N LYS A 197 -23.12 -20.06 -17.97
CA LYS A 197 -23.45 -21.46 -17.61
C LYS A 197 -23.90 -22.31 -18.79
N ILE A 198 -24.33 -21.70 -19.88
CA ILE A 198 -24.86 -22.37 -21.06
C ILE A 198 -23.81 -22.48 -22.17
N SER A 199 -22.79 -21.62 -22.15
CA SER A 199 -21.66 -21.71 -23.08
C SER A 199 -20.71 -22.83 -22.65
N PRO A 200 -20.38 -23.79 -23.53
CA PRO A 200 -19.52 -24.94 -23.24
C PRO A 200 -18.06 -24.54 -22.97
#